data_d3266adac2f33352a3d0f28566cfad1b
#
_entry.id   d3266adac2f33352a3d0f28566cfad1b
#
_cell.length_a   1.000
_cell.length_b   1.000
_cell.length_c   1.000
_cell.angle_alpha   90.00
_cell.angle_beta   90.00
_cell.angle_gamma   90.00
#
_symmetry.space_group_name_H-M   'P 1'
#
loop_
_entity.id
_entity.type
_entity.pdbx_description
1 polymer ?
#
loop_
_entity_poly.entity_id
_entity_poly.type
_entity_poly.pdbx_seq_one_letter_code
_entity_poly.pdbx_strand_id
1 'polypeptide(L)'
;MFNFDSKSSAAADTGANEIAELLALAAKLSPISELNEANRITICKSATLVSVNRSTALAANKEHRWFTYLFEGQVDVLNAKEKEDVESINTSSDRALQPVLKEFTQHHSIATKTTATLVRFGRELFDILLKEQQKNATKAHDMRVYEKDNIIFDSIIESFEQRTVNLSCQGDIGKKIATLVQQGSMGIPELSLALAADPALSAHTMHEANKIANAGETTQTMRGAITRLGVESANELAIKIPAEQQWKAANPVIEQHMANYQRRATLTAAICKVFAKQVPHLTDERAHLIGLMADIGELQVIGHANQSPDEFADAETLNASVRNLREAVGMWLLSAWGFNENFIEAVGSARDFYRNHTGDITYADLVTAALLTIESELPEGENKSIPSVVNLLLPRKLQQAGIDLQNPQAILQQAASELQDLQNLLQ
;
A
#
# COMPACT_ATOMS: atom_id res chain seq x y z
N MET A 1 -3.41 3.80 -44.58
CA MET A 1 -3.93 5.07 -45.12
C MET A 1 -5.31 4.75 -45.69
N PHE A 2 -6.34 4.77 -44.86
CA PHE A 2 -7.72 4.59 -45.28
C PHE A 2 -8.50 5.84 -44.88
N ASN A 3 -9.02 6.52 -45.91
CA ASN A 3 -9.84 7.71 -45.80
C ASN A 3 -11.18 7.37 -45.12
N PHE A 4 -11.53 8.13 -44.10
CA PHE A 4 -12.89 8.24 -43.60
C PHE A 4 -13.55 9.45 -44.23
N ASP A 5 -14.44 9.21 -45.22
CA ASP A 5 -15.35 10.22 -45.70
C ASP A 5 -16.74 10.05 -45.03
N SER A 6 -17.17 11.14 -44.49
CA SER A 6 -18.45 11.56 -43.96
C SER A 6 -19.70 10.76 -44.37
N LYS A 7 -20.29 10.01 -43.40
CA LYS A 7 -21.73 9.79 -43.22
C LYS A 7 -22.05 9.75 -41.72
N SER A 8 -22.38 10.88 -41.13
CA SER A 8 -22.32 11.13 -39.69
C SER A 8 -23.64 10.99 -38.92
N SER A 9 -24.65 10.29 -39.41
CA SER A 9 -25.88 10.04 -38.60
C SER A 9 -26.33 8.58 -38.51
N ALA A 10 -26.00 7.74 -39.47
CA ALA A 10 -26.34 6.31 -39.46
C ALA A 10 -25.25 5.45 -38.75
N ALA A 11 -24.01 5.94 -38.68
CA ALA A 11 -22.90 5.22 -38.05
C ALA A 11 -22.90 5.30 -36.51
N ALA A 12 -23.55 6.31 -35.92
CA ALA A 12 -23.67 6.43 -34.45
C ALA A 12 -24.70 5.45 -33.86
N ASP A 13 -25.75 5.15 -34.64
CA ASP A 13 -26.83 4.23 -34.21
C ASP A 13 -26.40 2.75 -34.35
N THR A 14 -25.58 2.42 -35.34
CA THR A 14 -25.04 1.07 -35.56
C THR A 14 -24.02 0.70 -34.48
N GLY A 15 -23.14 1.62 -34.11
CA GLY A 15 -22.17 1.38 -33.06
C GLY A 15 -22.78 1.25 -31.66
N ALA A 16 -23.87 1.92 -31.38
CA ALA A 16 -24.61 1.80 -30.12
C ALA A 16 -25.31 0.45 -29.98
N ASN A 17 -25.89 -0.07 -31.06
CA ASN A 17 -26.54 -1.38 -31.09
C ASN A 17 -25.51 -2.52 -30.96
N GLU A 18 -24.37 -2.44 -31.66
CA GLU A 18 -23.29 -3.44 -31.55
C GLU A 18 -22.72 -3.51 -30.13
N ILE A 19 -22.51 -2.37 -29.44
CA ILE A 19 -22.07 -2.34 -28.08
C ILE A 19 -23.12 -2.95 -27.13
N ALA A 20 -24.42 -2.71 -27.36
CA ALA A 20 -25.46 -3.28 -26.51
C ALA A 20 -25.54 -4.81 -26.65
N GLU A 21 -25.41 -5.34 -27.87
CA GLU A 21 -25.37 -6.79 -28.13
C GLU A 21 -24.11 -7.42 -27.50
N LEU A 22 -22.96 -6.74 -27.61
CA LEU A 22 -21.72 -7.19 -27.03
C LEU A 22 -21.77 -7.20 -25.50
N LEU A 23 -22.42 -6.22 -24.88
CA LEU A 23 -22.63 -6.16 -23.42
C LEU A 23 -23.54 -7.29 -22.93
N ALA A 24 -24.62 -7.56 -23.65
CA ALA A 24 -25.55 -8.66 -23.35
C ALA A 24 -24.82 -10.03 -23.43
N LEU A 25 -23.92 -10.19 -24.40
CA LEU A 25 -23.10 -11.37 -24.55
C LEU A 25 -22.04 -11.43 -23.42
N ALA A 26 -21.31 -10.35 -23.18
CA ALA A 26 -20.25 -10.26 -22.16
C ALA A 26 -20.73 -10.62 -20.75
N ALA A 27 -22.00 -10.35 -20.44
CA ALA A 27 -22.62 -10.74 -19.17
C ALA A 27 -22.72 -12.27 -18.98
N LYS A 28 -22.57 -13.06 -20.05
CA LYS A 28 -22.64 -14.52 -20.03
C LYS A 28 -21.29 -15.19 -20.27
N LEU A 29 -20.31 -14.48 -20.82
CA LEU A 29 -18.99 -15.03 -21.17
C LEU A 29 -18.10 -15.23 -19.94
N SER A 30 -17.65 -16.46 -19.68
CA SER A 30 -16.67 -16.74 -18.63
C SER A 30 -15.24 -16.53 -19.16
N PRO A 31 -14.35 -15.77 -18.47
CA PRO A 31 -14.53 -15.13 -17.17
C PRO A 31 -15.04 -13.66 -17.24
N ILE A 32 -15.34 -13.10 -18.40
CA ILE A 32 -15.75 -11.69 -18.57
C ILE A 32 -16.98 -11.33 -17.70
N SER A 33 -17.88 -12.31 -17.47
CA SER A 33 -19.07 -12.15 -16.62
C SER A 33 -18.74 -11.87 -15.14
N GLU A 34 -17.52 -12.12 -14.69
CA GLU A 34 -17.07 -11.82 -13.33
C GLU A 34 -16.88 -10.31 -13.08
N LEU A 35 -16.73 -9.53 -14.16
CA LEU A 35 -16.66 -8.08 -14.04
C LEU A 35 -18.04 -7.49 -13.72
N ASN A 36 -18.08 -6.42 -12.93
CA ASN A 36 -19.28 -5.62 -12.73
C ASN A 36 -19.70 -4.90 -14.02
N GLU A 37 -20.88 -4.32 -14.03
CA GLU A 37 -21.46 -3.70 -15.23
C GLU A 37 -20.58 -2.57 -15.79
N ALA A 38 -20.05 -1.69 -14.95
CA ALA A 38 -19.18 -0.58 -15.36
C ALA A 38 -17.90 -1.08 -16.04
N ASN A 39 -17.27 -2.11 -15.46
CA ASN A 39 -16.06 -2.73 -15.99
C ASN A 39 -16.35 -3.55 -17.27
N ARG A 40 -17.52 -4.21 -17.36
CA ARG A 40 -17.97 -4.84 -18.61
C ARG A 40 -18.16 -3.83 -19.74
N ILE A 41 -18.74 -2.65 -19.46
CA ILE A 41 -18.84 -1.56 -20.45
C ILE A 41 -17.43 -1.15 -20.91
N THR A 42 -16.49 -0.99 -20.00
CA THR A 42 -15.11 -0.59 -20.31
C THR A 42 -14.40 -1.60 -21.19
N ILE A 43 -14.47 -2.89 -20.85
CA ILE A 43 -13.80 -3.94 -21.64
C ILE A 43 -14.48 -4.15 -23.00
N CYS A 44 -15.81 -4.00 -23.10
CA CYS A 44 -16.53 -4.08 -24.37
C CYS A 44 -16.17 -2.94 -25.33
N LYS A 45 -15.95 -1.72 -24.84
CA LYS A 45 -15.48 -0.59 -25.65
C LYS A 45 -14.09 -0.81 -26.26
N SER A 46 -13.26 -1.65 -25.64
CA SER A 46 -11.92 -2.00 -26.10
C SER A 46 -11.86 -3.33 -26.86
N ALA A 47 -13.01 -4.01 -27.00
CA ALA A 47 -13.10 -5.28 -27.71
C ALA A 47 -12.80 -5.13 -29.19
N THR A 48 -12.21 -6.17 -29.78
CA THR A 48 -11.91 -6.21 -31.21
C THR A 48 -12.70 -7.33 -31.86
N LEU A 49 -13.51 -6.98 -32.86
CA LEU A 49 -14.19 -7.95 -33.73
C LEU A 49 -13.25 -8.37 -34.87
N VAL A 50 -13.11 -9.66 -35.08
CA VAL A 50 -12.25 -10.23 -36.13
C VAL A 50 -13.07 -11.17 -36.98
N SER A 51 -13.30 -10.78 -38.25
CA SER A 51 -13.91 -11.66 -39.23
C SER A 51 -12.89 -12.65 -39.80
N VAL A 52 -13.22 -13.93 -39.72
CA VAL A 52 -12.38 -15.02 -40.19
C VAL A 52 -13.07 -15.70 -41.37
N ASN A 53 -12.43 -15.63 -42.52
CA ASN A 53 -12.98 -16.24 -43.73
C ASN A 53 -12.78 -17.76 -43.72
N ARG A 54 -13.59 -18.43 -44.55
CA ARG A 54 -13.50 -19.88 -44.73
C ARG A 54 -12.06 -20.35 -45.01
N SER A 55 -11.64 -21.42 -44.33
CA SER A 55 -10.32 -22.03 -44.47
C SER A 55 -9.16 -21.20 -43.90
N THR A 56 -9.42 -20.17 -43.09
CA THR A 56 -8.39 -19.45 -42.37
C THR A 56 -8.11 -20.16 -41.06
N ALA A 57 -6.80 -20.42 -40.75
CA ALA A 57 -6.37 -20.94 -39.46
C ALA A 57 -5.70 -19.83 -38.63
N LEU A 58 -6.15 -19.63 -37.41
CA LEU A 58 -5.50 -18.77 -36.44
C LEU A 58 -4.67 -19.60 -35.47
N ALA A 59 -3.38 -19.35 -35.42
CA ALA A 59 -2.47 -20.05 -34.53
C ALA A 59 -2.66 -19.64 -33.07
N ALA A 60 -2.85 -20.60 -32.19
CA ALA A 60 -3.12 -20.36 -30.76
C ALA A 60 -2.04 -19.54 -30.03
N ASN A 61 -0.79 -19.68 -30.43
CA ASN A 61 0.33 -18.93 -29.82
C ASN A 61 0.26 -17.40 -30.01
N LYS A 62 -0.53 -16.92 -30.97
CA LYS A 62 -0.78 -15.50 -31.19
C LYS A 62 -1.97 -14.96 -30.39
N GLU A 63 -2.79 -15.85 -29.86
CA GLU A 63 -4.03 -15.53 -29.14
C GLU A 63 -3.85 -15.42 -27.63
N HIS A 64 -2.65 -15.70 -27.08
CA HIS A 64 -2.41 -15.74 -25.63
C HIS A 64 -2.71 -14.43 -24.88
N ARG A 65 -2.73 -13.31 -25.59
CA ARG A 65 -3.04 -11.96 -25.02
C ARG A 65 -4.53 -11.67 -24.95
N TRP A 66 -5.36 -12.56 -25.50
CA TRP A 66 -6.80 -12.33 -25.67
C TRP A 66 -7.62 -13.43 -25.00
N PHE A 67 -8.79 -13.04 -24.52
CA PHE A 67 -9.92 -13.93 -24.41
C PHE A 67 -10.69 -13.85 -25.71
N THR A 68 -10.63 -14.88 -26.54
CA THR A 68 -11.26 -14.94 -27.86
C THR A 68 -12.49 -15.82 -27.80
N TYR A 69 -13.65 -15.28 -28.18
CA TYR A 69 -14.94 -15.98 -28.19
C TYR A 69 -15.54 -15.96 -29.57
N LEU A 70 -16.43 -16.92 -29.82
CA LEU A 70 -17.22 -16.94 -31.03
C LEU A 70 -18.41 -15.98 -30.88
N PHE A 71 -18.47 -14.95 -31.77
CA PHE A 71 -19.56 -13.99 -31.83
C PHE A 71 -20.62 -14.44 -32.81
N GLU A 72 -20.23 -14.86 -34.05
CA GLU A 72 -21.08 -15.40 -35.08
C GLU A 72 -20.44 -16.54 -35.85
N GLY A 73 -21.26 -17.47 -36.37
CA GLY A 73 -20.82 -18.58 -37.22
C GLY A 73 -20.45 -19.85 -36.44
N GLN A 74 -19.47 -20.57 -36.96
CA GLN A 74 -18.96 -21.82 -36.38
C GLN A 74 -17.45 -21.92 -36.55
N VAL A 75 -16.76 -22.37 -35.53
CA VAL A 75 -15.32 -22.63 -35.54
C VAL A 75 -15.00 -24.03 -35.06
N ASP A 76 -13.90 -24.58 -35.58
CA ASP A 76 -13.33 -25.82 -35.16
C ASP A 76 -11.98 -25.54 -34.45
N VAL A 77 -11.78 -26.08 -33.26
CA VAL A 77 -10.50 -26.08 -32.57
C VAL A 77 -9.77 -27.35 -32.93
N LEU A 78 -8.61 -27.21 -33.55
CA LEU A 78 -7.78 -28.31 -34.02
C LEU A 78 -6.58 -28.50 -33.08
N ASN A 79 -6.29 -29.77 -32.71
CA ASN A 79 -5.06 -30.14 -32.06
C ASN A 79 -4.19 -30.97 -33.03
N ALA A 80 -3.05 -30.41 -33.47
CA ALA A 80 -2.18 -31.06 -34.44
C ALA A 80 -1.47 -32.34 -33.93
N LYS A 81 -1.48 -32.59 -32.62
CA LYS A 81 -0.94 -33.81 -32.02
C LYS A 81 -1.90 -34.99 -32.09
N GLU A 82 -3.17 -34.70 -31.98
CA GLU A 82 -4.23 -35.71 -31.92
C GLU A 82 -5.11 -35.52 -33.17
N LYS A 83 -4.82 -36.30 -34.24
CA LYS A 83 -5.46 -36.17 -35.56
C LYS A 83 -7.02 -36.31 -35.54
N GLU A 84 -7.59 -36.70 -34.44
CA GLU A 84 -9.04 -36.97 -34.30
C GLU A 84 -9.80 -36.03 -33.37
N ASP A 85 -9.12 -35.18 -32.60
CA ASP A 85 -9.84 -34.24 -31.70
C ASP A 85 -10.08 -32.90 -32.37
N VAL A 86 -11.26 -32.79 -33.00
CA VAL A 86 -11.82 -31.54 -33.51
C VAL A 86 -12.99 -31.15 -32.62
N GLU A 87 -12.81 -30.12 -31.80
CA GLU A 87 -13.91 -29.52 -31.04
C GLU A 87 -14.62 -28.47 -31.91
N SER A 88 -15.85 -28.76 -32.32
CA SER A 88 -16.68 -27.82 -33.11
C SER A 88 -17.52 -26.95 -32.17
N ILE A 89 -17.37 -25.63 -32.28
CA ILE A 89 -18.07 -24.63 -31.44
C ILE A 89 -19.02 -23.83 -32.35
N ASN A 90 -20.28 -23.76 -31.97
CA ASN A 90 -21.28 -22.91 -32.59
C ASN A 90 -21.91 -21.99 -31.54
N THR A 91 -22.52 -20.88 -32.01
CA THR A 91 -23.10 -19.83 -31.14
C THR A 91 -24.26 -20.30 -30.25
N SER A 92 -24.88 -21.43 -30.56
CA SER A 92 -25.98 -21.99 -29.75
C SER A 92 -25.53 -22.93 -28.67
N SER A 93 -24.23 -23.24 -28.57
CA SER A 93 -23.70 -24.16 -27.58
C SER A 93 -23.19 -23.42 -26.32
N ASP A 94 -23.37 -24.03 -25.14
CA ASP A 94 -22.81 -23.51 -23.88
C ASP A 94 -21.27 -23.36 -23.96
N ARG A 95 -20.63 -24.12 -24.86
CA ARG A 95 -19.19 -24.04 -25.12
C ARG A 95 -18.78 -22.69 -25.72
N ALA A 96 -19.66 -22.01 -26.44
CA ALA A 96 -19.42 -20.68 -26.98
C ALA A 96 -19.31 -19.58 -25.93
N LEU A 97 -19.80 -19.84 -24.70
CA LEU A 97 -19.68 -18.95 -23.55
C LEU A 97 -18.31 -19.01 -22.87
N GLN A 98 -17.42 -19.91 -23.33
CA GLN A 98 -16.05 -20.02 -22.86
C GLN A 98 -15.08 -19.58 -23.96
N PRO A 99 -13.84 -19.17 -23.62
CA PRO A 99 -12.84 -18.86 -24.64
C PRO A 99 -12.67 -20.01 -25.62
N VAL A 100 -12.62 -19.69 -26.91
CA VAL A 100 -12.46 -20.68 -27.99
C VAL A 100 -11.21 -21.53 -27.75
N LEU A 101 -10.10 -20.88 -27.33
CA LEU A 101 -8.86 -21.57 -26.96
C LEU A 101 -8.73 -21.64 -25.45
N LYS A 102 -8.63 -22.85 -24.92
CA LYS A 102 -8.29 -23.12 -23.50
C LYS A 102 -6.78 -23.18 -23.28
N GLU A 103 -6.04 -23.67 -24.30
CA GLU A 103 -4.58 -23.83 -24.28
C GLU A 103 -3.93 -23.09 -25.45
N PHE A 104 -2.79 -22.46 -25.19
CA PHE A 104 -2.06 -21.63 -26.16
C PHE A 104 -0.77 -22.33 -26.65
N THR A 105 -0.84 -23.62 -26.86
CA THR A 105 0.30 -24.39 -27.37
C THR A 105 0.46 -24.22 -28.89
N GLN A 106 1.66 -24.50 -29.40
CA GLN A 106 1.93 -24.45 -30.86
C GLN A 106 1.10 -25.46 -31.68
N HIS A 107 0.45 -26.39 -31.00
CA HIS A 107 -0.31 -27.49 -31.64
C HIS A 107 -1.81 -27.16 -31.77
N HIS A 108 -2.30 -26.11 -31.12
CA HIS A 108 -3.69 -25.70 -31.23
C HIS A 108 -3.86 -24.59 -32.27
N SER A 109 -4.94 -24.68 -33.02
CA SER A 109 -5.36 -23.65 -33.98
C SER A 109 -6.88 -23.58 -34.08
N ILE A 110 -7.40 -22.41 -34.47
CA ILE A 110 -8.81 -22.21 -34.79
C ILE A 110 -8.96 -22.28 -36.32
N ALA A 111 -9.83 -23.15 -36.81
CA ALA A 111 -10.19 -23.21 -38.21
C ALA A 111 -11.69 -22.91 -38.40
N THR A 112 -12.05 -22.35 -39.54
CA THR A 112 -13.46 -22.03 -39.88
C THR A 112 -13.91 -22.80 -41.11
N LYS A 113 -15.11 -23.41 -41.06
CA LYS A 113 -15.77 -24.03 -42.22
C LYS A 113 -16.62 -23.03 -42.99
N THR A 114 -17.08 -22.01 -42.30
CA THR A 114 -17.87 -20.89 -42.83
C THR A 114 -17.21 -19.59 -42.43
N THR A 115 -17.70 -18.45 -42.92
CA THR A 115 -17.29 -17.15 -42.34
C THR A 115 -17.75 -17.11 -40.89
N ALA A 116 -16.87 -16.71 -40.00
CA ALA A 116 -17.15 -16.57 -38.56
C ALA A 116 -16.63 -15.23 -38.08
N THR A 117 -17.30 -14.64 -37.10
CA THR A 117 -16.86 -13.45 -36.40
C THR A 117 -16.46 -13.84 -34.99
N LEU A 118 -15.24 -13.48 -34.62
CA LEU A 118 -14.68 -13.66 -33.27
C LEU A 118 -14.64 -12.31 -32.56
N VAL A 119 -14.93 -12.31 -31.24
CA VAL A 119 -14.70 -11.16 -30.38
C VAL A 119 -13.51 -11.44 -29.47
N ARG A 120 -12.61 -10.46 -29.34
CA ARG A 120 -11.41 -10.51 -28.50
C ARG A 120 -11.46 -9.46 -27.41
N PHE A 121 -11.27 -9.89 -26.17
CA PHE A 121 -11.09 -9.02 -25.02
C PHE A 121 -9.65 -9.13 -24.51
N GLY A 122 -9.00 -8.00 -24.21
CA GLY A 122 -7.61 -8.00 -23.69
C GLY A 122 -7.52 -8.64 -22.31
N ARG A 123 -6.68 -9.67 -22.13
CA ARG A 123 -6.46 -10.32 -20.84
C ARG A 123 -5.89 -9.37 -19.80
N GLU A 124 -4.90 -8.58 -20.19
CA GLU A 124 -4.26 -7.60 -19.31
C GLU A 124 -5.28 -6.56 -18.80
N LEU A 125 -6.14 -6.04 -19.68
CA LEU A 125 -7.20 -5.12 -19.27
C LEU A 125 -8.23 -5.79 -18.35
N PHE A 126 -8.60 -7.04 -18.64
CA PHE A 126 -9.48 -7.81 -17.75
C PHE A 126 -8.88 -7.96 -16.35
N ASP A 127 -7.60 -8.34 -16.25
CA ASP A 127 -6.91 -8.52 -14.97
C ASP A 127 -6.82 -7.20 -14.19
N ILE A 128 -6.58 -6.07 -14.86
CA ILE A 128 -6.58 -4.75 -14.24
C ILE A 128 -7.98 -4.41 -13.70
N LEU A 129 -9.02 -4.55 -14.52
CA LEU A 129 -10.40 -4.23 -14.14
C LEU A 129 -10.90 -5.14 -13.00
N LEU A 130 -10.56 -6.42 -13.04
CA LEU A 130 -10.94 -7.37 -11.98
C LEU A 130 -10.24 -7.03 -10.65
N LYS A 131 -8.94 -6.71 -10.67
CA LYS A 131 -8.19 -6.27 -9.48
C LYS A 131 -8.76 -4.97 -8.91
N GLU A 132 -9.07 -4.00 -9.77
CA GLU A 132 -9.69 -2.75 -9.35
C GLU A 132 -11.08 -2.97 -8.76
N GLN A 133 -11.89 -3.84 -9.37
CA GLN A 133 -13.19 -4.25 -8.84
C GLN A 133 -13.08 -4.94 -7.48
N GLN A 134 -12.13 -5.85 -7.31
CA GLN A 134 -11.86 -6.53 -6.04
C GLN A 134 -11.40 -5.54 -4.98
N LYS A 135 -10.50 -4.62 -5.33
CA LYS A 135 -10.06 -3.53 -4.46
C LYS A 135 -11.22 -2.61 -4.06
N ASN A 136 -12.13 -2.31 -4.98
CA ASN A 136 -13.31 -1.49 -4.73
C ASN A 136 -14.41 -2.26 -3.98
N ALA A 137 -14.55 -3.56 -4.20
CA ALA A 137 -15.46 -4.43 -3.43
C ALA A 137 -14.97 -4.60 -1.99
N THR A 138 -13.67 -4.73 -1.77
CA THR A 138 -13.05 -4.69 -0.45
C THR A 138 -13.34 -3.33 0.20
N LYS A 139 -13.14 -2.21 -0.52
CA LYS A 139 -13.53 -0.88 -0.02
C LYS A 139 -15.02 -0.75 0.28
N ALA A 140 -15.92 -1.32 -0.53
CA ALA A 140 -17.37 -1.24 -0.29
C ALA A 140 -17.84 -2.15 0.85
N HIS A 141 -17.19 -3.28 1.07
CA HIS A 141 -17.38 -4.10 2.29
C HIS A 141 -16.84 -3.34 3.50
N ASP A 142 -15.69 -2.78 3.38
CA ASP A 142 -15.08 -1.85 4.30
C ASP A 142 -16.01 -0.63 4.56
N MET A 143 -16.65 0.00 3.61
CA MET A 143 -17.55 1.14 3.84
C MET A 143 -18.71 0.85 4.80
N ARG A 144 -19.15 -0.38 4.97
CA ARG A 144 -20.14 -0.74 6.01
C ARG A 144 -19.54 -0.90 7.43
N VAL A 145 -18.26 -1.23 7.51
CA VAL A 145 -17.44 -1.17 8.73
C VAL A 145 -17.06 0.29 9.02
N TYR A 146 -17.00 1.16 8.01
CA TYR A 146 -16.48 2.53 7.98
C TYR A 146 -17.37 3.62 8.54
N GLU A 147 -18.65 3.41 8.85
CA GLU A 147 -19.42 4.48 9.53
C GLU A 147 -18.76 4.84 10.87
N LYS A 148 -18.29 3.85 11.63
CA LYS A 148 -17.58 4.08 12.89
C LYS A 148 -16.20 4.71 12.66
N ASP A 149 -15.45 4.23 11.68
CA ASP A 149 -14.12 4.75 11.35
C ASP A 149 -14.17 6.19 10.81
N ASN A 150 -15.22 6.56 10.06
CA ASN A 150 -15.42 7.95 9.63
C ASN A 150 -15.68 8.87 10.84
N ILE A 151 -16.46 8.44 11.82
CA ILE A 151 -16.69 9.20 13.06
C ILE A 151 -15.35 9.39 13.80
N ILE A 152 -14.54 8.36 13.91
CA ILE A 152 -13.22 8.43 14.52
C ILE A 152 -12.31 9.38 13.75
N PHE A 153 -12.28 9.28 12.42
CA PHE A 153 -11.47 10.14 11.57
C PHE A 153 -11.89 11.61 11.72
N ASP A 154 -13.18 11.91 11.62
CA ASP A 154 -13.73 13.26 11.77
C ASP A 154 -13.42 13.83 13.16
N SER A 155 -13.56 13.04 14.22
CA SER A 155 -13.19 13.44 15.59
C SER A 155 -11.70 13.75 15.74
N ILE A 156 -10.83 12.96 15.08
CA ILE A 156 -9.39 13.22 15.04
C ILE A 156 -9.13 14.55 14.32
N ILE A 157 -9.74 14.78 13.14
CA ILE A 157 -9.60 16.02 12.38
C ILE A 157 -10.07 17.22 13.20
N GLU A 158 -11.23 17.14 13.86
CA GLU A 158 -11.76 18.19 14.73
C GLU A 158 -10.78 18.55 15.86
N SER A 159 -10.14 17.56 16.48
CA SER A 159 -9.13 17.78 17.52
C SER A 159 -7.94 18.60 17.01
N PHE A 160 -7.59 18.46 15.75
CA PHE A 160 -6.54 19.27 15.11
C PHE A 160 -6.98 20.70 14.85
N GLU A 161 -8.20 20.89 14.35
CA GLU A 161 -8.76 22.24 14.14
C GLU A 161 -8.84 23.02 15.45
N GLN A 162 -9.18 22.34 16.54
CA GLN A 162 -9.20 22.87 17.89
C GLN A 162 -7.80 23.01 18.52
N ARG A 163 -6.73 22.58 17.83
CA ARG A 163 -5.35 22.54 18.36
C ARG A 163 -5.18 21.73 19.63
N THR A 164 -6.01 20.71 19.82
CA THR A 164 -6.00 19.81 20.97
C THR A 164 -5.35 18.46 20.66
N VAL A 165 -4.53 18.41 19.57
CA VAL A 165 -3.84 17.19 19.16
C VAL A 165 -2.93 16.70 20.27
N ASN A 166 -3.18 15.50 20.72
CA ASN A 166 -2.39 14.83 21.75
C ASN A 166 -1.70 13.60 21.14
N LEU A 167 -0.41 13.70 20.87
CA LEU A 167 0.44 12.57 20.62
C LEU A 167 1.08 12.16 21.93
N SER A 168 0.51 11.16 22.56
CA SER A 168 0.99 10.73 23.89
C SER A 168 2.37 10.08 23.82
N CYS A 169 3.27 10.55 24.68
CA CYS A 169 4.61 10.00 24.87
C CYS A 169 4.61 8.81 25.84
N GLN A 170 5.53 7.88 25.67
CA GLN A 170 5.74 6.81 26.62
C GLN A 170 6.26 7.39 27.95
N GLY A 171 5.50 7.18 29.03
CA GLY A 171 5.75 7.85 30.30
C GLY A 171 7.13 7.63 30.90
N ASP A 172 7.71 6.43 30.73
CA ASP A 172 9.03 6.10 31.30
C ASP A 172 10.18 6.63 30.46
N ILE A 173 10.10 6.60 29.13
CA ILE A 173 11.11 7.20 28.25
C ILE A 173 11.13 8.71 28.43
N GLY A 174 9.98 9.35 28.45
CA GLY A 174 9.88 10.79 28.65
C GLY A 174 10.47 11.25 29.99
N LYS A 175 10.22 10.51 31.09
CA LYS A 175 10.83 10.80 32.41
C LYS A 175 12.34 10.65 32.38
N LYS A 176 12.88 9.59 31.76
CA LYS A 176 14.31 9.38 31.63
C LYS A 176 14.99 10.50 30.85
N ILE A 177 14.41 10.88 29.70
CA ILE A 177 14.91 12.00 28.90
C ILE A 177 14.91 13.31 29.70
N ALA A 178 13.80 13.62 30.38
CA ALA A 178 13.70 14.80 31.23
C ALA A 178 14.77 14.79 32.35
N THR A 179 15.01 13.63 32.95
CA THR A 179 16.05 13.47 33.99
C THR A 179 17.45 13.72 33.41
N LEU A 180 17.80 13.14 32.28
CA LEU A 180 19.07 13.32 31.60
C LEU A 180 19.32 14.79 31.23
N VAL A 181 18.31 15.47 30.73
CA VAL A 181 18.37 16.90 30.42
C VAL A 181 18.59 17.75 31.66
N GLN A 182 17.95 17.41 32.80
CA GLN A 182 18.11 18.13 34.08
C GLN A 182 19.46 17.90 34.75
N GLN A 183 20.12 16.77 34.54
CA GLN A 183 21.43 16.45 35.11
C GLN A 183 22.59 17.21 34.49
N GLY A 184 22.38 17.92 33.38
CA GLY A 184 23.32 18.86 32.77
C GLY A 184 23.77 18.49 31.39
N SER A 185 23.97 19.50 30.62
CA SER A 185 24.52 19.63 29.27
C SER A 185 24.66 18.38 28.42
N MET A 186 23.55 17.88 27.87
CA MET A 186 23.60 17.02 26.67
C MET A 186 24.02 17.88 25.47
N GLY A 187 25.04 17.43 24.76
CA GLY A 187 25.37 18.00 23.45
C GLY A 187 24.26 17.73 22.42
N ILE A 188 24.33 18.40 21.26
CA ILE A 188 23.37 18.16 20.17
C ILE A 188 23.26 16.66 19.78
N PRO A 189 24.36 15.87 19.73
CA PRO A 189 24.27 14.46 19.38
C PRO A 189 23.45 13.62 20.37
N GLU A 190 23.70 13.80 21.67
CA GLU A 190 23.03 13.04 22.76
C GLU A 190 21.54 13.45 22.83
N LEU A 191 21.27 14.77 22.76
CA LEU A 191 19.91 15.28 22.75
C LEU A 191 19.12 14.81 21.50
N SER A 192 19.79 14.78 20.35
CA SER A 192 19.19 14.28 19.10
C SER A 192 18.80 12.79 19.25
N LEU A 193 19.67 11.98 19.83
CA LEU A 193 19.39 10.57 20.05
C LEU A 193 18.25 10.36 21.06
N ALA A 194 18.26 11.14 22.16
CA ALA A 194 17.23 11.09 23.18
C ALA A 194 15.85 11.49 22.64
N LEU A 195 15.76 12.60 21.89
CA LEU A 195 14.51 13.05 21.28
C LEU A 195 14.00 12.09 20.20
N ALA A 196 14.90 11.39 19.50
CA ALA A 196 14.57 10.39 18.49
C ALA A 196 14.24 9.00 19.07
N ALA A 197 14.13 8.87 20.40
CA ALA A 197 13.78 7.62 21.06
C ALA A 197 12.27 7.33 21.11
N ASP A 198 11.43 8.37 21.03
CA ASP A 198 9.98 8.27 21.11
C ASP A 198 9.32 8.94 19.90
N PRO A 199 8.37 8.25 19.19
CA PRO A 199 7.74 8.78 18.01
C PRO A 199 7.00 10.10 18.23
N ALA A 200 6.27 10.22 19.33
CA ALA A 200 5.49 11.41 19.66
C ALA A 200 6.40 12.60 19.98
N LEU A 201 7.42 12.37 20.79
CA LEU A 201 8.40 13.39 21.14
C LEU A 201 9.17 13.89 19.90
N SER A 202 9.57 12.95 19.03
CA SER A 202 10.19 13.28 17.75
C SER A 202 9.28 14.13 16.88
N ALA A 203 8.02 13.73 16.73
CA ALA A 203 7.06 14.43 15.88
C ALA A 203 6.78 15.86 16.40
N HIS A 204 6.59 16.04 17.70
CA HIS A 204 6.42 17.35 18.31
C HIS A 204 7.66 18.24 18.13
N THR A 205 8.85 17.72 18.37
CA THR A 205 10.09 18.49 18.21
C THR A 205 10.27 18.95 16.77
N MET A 206 10.04 18.07 15.80
CA MET A 206 10.09 18.40 14.38
C MET A 206 9.03 19.43 13.99
N HIS A 207 7.81 19.29 14.50
CA HIS A 207 6.72 20.23 14.26
C HIS A 207 7.07 21.65 14.77
N GLU A 208 7.55 21.77 16.02
CA GLU A 208 7.97 23.08 16.57
C GLU A 208 9.09 23.71 15.73
N ALA A 209 10.06 22.89 15.27
CA ALA A 209 11.12 23.37 14.38
C ALA A 209 10.57 23.82 13.01
N ASN A 210 9.54 23.17 12.49
CA ASN A 210 8.92 23.54 11.22
C ASN A 210 8.09 24.82 11.30
N LYS A 211 7.51 25.16 12.47
CA LYS A 211 6.79 26.42 12.68
C LYS A 211 7.66 27.66 12.50
N ILE A 212 8.94 27.57 12.82
CA ILE A 212 9.89 28.68 12.69
C ILE A 212 10.71 28.63 11.39
N ALA A 213 10.43 27.63 10.54
CA ALA A 213 11.07 27.53 9.24
C ALA A 213 10.58 28.61 8.27
N ASN A 214 11.47 29.10 7.41
CA ASN A 214 11.06 29.88 6.26
C ASN A 214 10.25 29.01 5.30
N ALA A 215 9.35 29.62 4.53
CA ALA A 215 8.52 28.89 3.57
C ALA A 215 9.40 28.04 2.62
N GLY A 216 9.19 26.71 2.62
CA GLY A 216 9.91 25.75 1.79
C GLY A 216 11.10 25.04 2.44
N GLU A 217 11.54 25.45 3.62
CA GLU A 217 12.66 24.81 4.34
C GLU A 217 12.16 23.89 5.47
N THR A 218 11.69 22.70 5.14
CA THR A 218 11.29 21.73 6.16
C THR A 218 12.50 21.07 6.83
N THR A 219 12.43 20.87 8.14
CA THR A 219 13.43 20.12 8.90
C THR A 219 13.34 18.64 8.56
N GLN A 220 14.48 17.99 8.36
CA GLN A 220 14.53 16.61 7.87
C GLN A 220 15.24 15.63 8.82
N THR A 221 15.93 16.16 9.82
CA THR A 221 16.67 15.40 10.83
C THR A 221 16.46 16.01 12.21
N MET A 222 16.65 15.20 13.27
CA MET A 222 16.52 15.68 14.64
C MET A 222 17.62 16.72 14.97
N ARG A 223 18.83 16.52 14.48
CA ARG A 223 19.91 17.52 14.61
C ARG A 223 19.55 18.84 13.96
N GLY A 224 18.93 18.79 12.76
CA GLY A 224 18.42 19.98 12.07
C GLY A 224 17.34 20.70 12.89
N ALA A 225 16.43 19.92 13.52
CA ALA A 225 15.40 20.48 14.41
C ALA A 225 16.02 21.18 15.62
N ILE A 226 16.94 20.52 16.33
CA ILE A 226 17.63 21.11 17.50
C ILE A 226 18.44 22.36 17.11
N THR A 227 19.13 22.32 15.96
CA THR A 227 19.92 23.48 15.48
C THR A 227 19.00 24.68 15.20
N ARG A 228 17.81 24.43 14.67
CA ARG A 228 16.83 25.49 14.36
C ARG A 228 16.15 26.06 15.61
N LEU A 229 15.75 25.19 16.52
CA LEU A 229 15.12 25.57 17.80
C LEU A 229 16.10 26.22 18.77
N GLY A 230 17.35 25.83 18.72
CA GLY A 230 18.35 26.05 19.77
C GLY A 230 18.28 24.94 20.83
N VAL A 231 19.43 24.63 21.45
CA VAL A 231 19.57 23.55 22.45
C VAL A 231 18.66 23.79 23.67
N GLU A 232 18.54 25.02 24.14
CA GLU A 232 17.70 25.39 25.28
C GLU A 232 16.22 25.08 25.02
N SER A 233 15.67 25.54 23.89
CA SER A 233 14.27 25.28 23.53
C SER A 233 14.01 23.78 23.29
N ALA A 234 14.97 23.05 22.69
CA ALA A 234 14.85 21.60 22.51
C ALA A 234 14.86 20.86 23.87
N ASN A 235 15.67 21.30 24.85
CA ASN A 235 15.65 20.78 26.21
C ASN A 235 14.32 21.06 26.91
N GLU A 236 13.77 22.27 26.76
CA GLU A 236 12.45 22.60 27.30
C GLU A 236 11.34 21.70 26.74
N LEU A 237 11.36 21.44 25.42
CA LEU A 237 10.42 20.52 24.78
C LEU A 237 10.58 19.09 25.29
N ALA A 238 11.81 18.61 25.47
CA ALA A 238 12.13 17.27 26.00
C ALA A 238 11.59 17.04 27.42
N ILE A 239 11.42 18.10 28.21
CA ILE A 239 10.84 18.05 29.56
C ILE A 239 9.32 18.24 29.50
N LYS A 240 8.87 19.24 28.76
CA LYS A 240 7.48 19.70 28.74
C LYS A 240 6.54 18.66 28.09
N ILE A 241 6.91 18.16 26.90
CA ILE A 241 6.03 17.27 26.14
C ILE A 241 5.70 15.99 26.90
N PRO A 242 6.68 15.23 27.47
CA PRO A 242 6.36 14.05 28.26
C PRO A 242 5.59 14.33 29.56
N ALA A 243 5.75 15.52 30.13
CA ALA A 243 5.02 15.91 31.32
C ALA A 243 3.53 16.22 31.04
N GLU A 244 3.24 16.88 29.92
CA GLU A 244 1.89 17.27 29.53
C GLU A 244 1.13 16.16 28.79
N GLN A 245 1.83 15.29 28.08
CA GLN A 245 1.28 14.28 27.20
C GLN A 245 1.64 12.84 27.59
N GLN A 246 1.65 12.59 28.92
CA GLN A 246 1.96 11.28 29.43
C GLN A 246 0.89 10.26 29.07
N TRP A 247 1.32 9.13 28.50
CA TRP A 247 0.44 8.01 28.23
C TRP A 247 -0.05 7.35 29.52
N LYS A 248 -1.36 7.13 29.57
CA LYS A 248 -2.02 6.31 30.59
C LYS A 248 -3.17 5.55 29.95
N ALA A 249 -3.03 4.25 29.85
CA ALA A 249 -4.05 3.40 29.25
C ALA A 249 -5.31 3.32 30.11
N ALA A 250 -6.47 3.39 29.45
CA ALA A 250 -7.77 3.25 30.08
C ALA A 250 -8.19 1.79 30.27
N ASN A 251 -7.65 0.86 29.48
CA ASN A 251 -7.90 -0.57 29.61
C ASN A 251 -6.67 -1.39 29.14
N PRO A 252 -6.56 -2.70 29.50
CA PRO A 252 -5.41 -3.54 29.16
C PRO A 252 -5.23 -3.77 27.66
N VAL A 253 -6.29 -3.77 26.84
CA VAL A 253 -6.22 -3.94 25.38
C VAL A 253 -5.47 -2.76 24.76
N ILE A 254 -5.85 -1.55 25.15
CA ILE A 254 -5.23 -0.30 24.68
C ILE A 254 -3.77 -0.22 25.16
N GLU A 255 -3.48 -0.64 26.39
CA GLU A 255 -2.12 -0.70 26.93
C GLU A 255 -1.22 -1.62 26.11
N GLN A 256 -1.70 -2.83 25.83
CA GLN A 256 -0.95 -3.80 25.05
C GLN A 256 -0.72 -3.31 23.62
N HIS A 257 -1.73 -2.65 23.03
CA HIS A 257 -1.64 -2.11 21.68
C HIS A 257 -0.60 -1.00 21.58
N MET A 258 -0.58 -0.08 22.55
CA MET A 258 0.45 0.97 22.64
C MET A 258 1.86 0.39 22.79
N ALA A 259 2.03 -0.62 23.63
CA ALA A 259 3.32 -1.28 23.83
C ALA A 259 3.81 -1.95 22.53
N ASN A 260 2.91 -2.60 21.80
CA ASN A 260 3.23 -3.21 20.50
C ASN A 260 3.57 -2.16 19.44
N TYR A 261 2.82 -1.05 19.38
CA TYR A 261 3.10 0.08 18.51
C TYR A 261 4.51 0.62 18.73
N GLN A 262 4.87 0.92 19.96
CA GLN A 262 6.17 1.51 20.28
C GLN A 262 7.34 0.58 19.95
N ARG A 263 7.21 -0.70 20.30
CA ARG A 263 8.21 -1.71 19.93
C ARG A 263 8.38 -1.78 18.40
N ARG A 264 7.28 -1.78 17.65
CA ARG A 264 7.31 -1.82 16.18
C ARG A 264 7.92 -0.54 15.59
N ALA A 265 7.52 0.64 16.07
CA ALA A 265 8.06 1.91 15.60
C ALA A 265 9.57 2.01 15.80
N THR A 266 10.06 1.66 17.00
CA THR A 266 11.48 1.68 17.33
C THR A 266 12.27 0.68 16.48
N LEU A 267 11.73 -0.53 16.28
CA LEU A 267 12.39 -1.55 15.47
C LEU A 267 12.40 -1.16 13.98
N THR A 268 11.30 -0.60 13.46
CA THR A 268 11.23 -0.07 12.08
C THR A 268 12.28 1.02 11.88
N ALA A 269 12.42 1.95 12.83
CA ALA A 269 13.44 2.99 12.79
C ALA A 269 14.86 2.43 12.70
N ALA A 270 15.17 1.44 13.53
CA ALA A 270 16.49 0.81 13.57
C ALA A 270 16.80 0.06 12.26
N ILE A 271 15.82 -0.69 11.71
CA ILE A 271 15.99 -1.40 10.45
C ILE A 271 16.18 -0.39 9.29
N CYS A 272 15.38 0.67 9.23
CA CYS A 272 15.52 1.72 8.21
C CYS A 272 16.91 2.36 8.26
N LYS A 273 17.44 2.61 9.45
CA LYS A 273 18.81 3.11 9.66
C LYS A 273 19.86 2.14 9.11
N VAL A 274 19.72 0.83 9.40
CA VAL A 274 20.62 -0.21 8.89
C VAL A 274 20.59 -0.26 7.36
N PHE A 275 19.41 -0.21 6.75
CA PHE A 275 19.26 -0.24 5.31
C PHE A 275 19.83 1.00 4.63
N ALA A 276 19.61 2.19 5.19
CA ALA A 276 20.12 3.44 4.63
C ALA A 276 21.65 3.48 4.55
N LYS A 277 22.37 2.82 5.46
CA LYS A 277 23.84 2.71 5.40
C LYS A 277 24.33 2.00 4.13
N GLN A 278 23.49 1.22 3.46
CA GLN A 278 23.80 0.51 2.23
C GLN A 278 23.37 1.27 0.96
N VAL A 279 22.67 2.40 1.12
CA VAL A 279 22.13 3.20 0.01
C VAL A 279 22.77 4.58 0.00
N PRO A 280 23.78 4.86 -0.85
CA PRO A 280 24.65 6.05 -0.74
C PRO A 280 23.96 7.41 -0.79
N HIS A 281 22.78 7.51 -1.43
CA HIS A 281 22.04 8.77 -1.56
C HIS A 281 21.01 8.99 -0.44
N LEU A 282 20.87 8.04 0.49
CA LEU A 282 20.00 8.15 1.67
C LEU A 282 20.86 8.35 2.92
N THR A 283 20.33 9.10 3.90
CA THR A 283 21.01 9.31 5.18
C THR A 283 20.36 8.47 6.26
N ASP A 284 21.16 7.84 7.10
CA ASP A 284 20.74 6.94 8.15
C ASP A 284 19.92 7.65 9.26
N GLU A 285 20.28 8.88 9.63
CA GLU A 285 19.55 9.69 10.61
C GLU A 285 18.11 9.98 10.12
N ARG A 286 17.96 10.37 8.85
CA ARG A 286 16.66 10.64 8.27
C ARG A 286 15.83 9.37 8.10
N ALA A 287 16.46 8.27 7.66
CA ALA A 287 15.81 6.98 7.55
C ALA A 287 15.28 6.48 8.90
N HIS A 288 16.06 6.67 9.98
CA HIS A 288 15.63 6.38 11.34
C HIS A 288 14.35 7.14 11.71
N LEU A 289 14.32 8.46 11.51
CA LEU A 289 13.14 9.27 11.84
C LEU A 289 11.92 8.91 11.01
N ILE A 290 12.10 8.67 9.71
CA ILE A 290 11.00 8.27 8.82
C ILE A 290 10.46 6.91 9.25
N GLY A 291 11.33 5.95 9.57
CA GLY A 291 10.94 4.65 10.10
C GLY A 291 10.22 4.73 11.44
N LEU A 292 10.66 5.63 12.33
CA LEU A 292 10.02 5.87 13.63
C LEU A 292 8.59 6.40 13.48
N MET A 293 8.34 7.19 12.45
CA MET A 293 7.05 7.83 12.17
C MET A 293 6.18 7.05 11.17
N ALA A 294 6.63 5.88 10.71
CA ALA A 294 5.93 5.09 9.68
C ALA A 294 4.47 4.79 10.02
N ASP A 295 4.17 4.55 11.29
CA ASP A 295 2.84 4.28 11.83
C ASP A 295 2.33 5.40 12.75
N ILE A 296 2.79 6.65 12.59
CA ILE A 296 2.48 7.74 13.52
C ILE A 296 0.96 8.01 13.68
N GLY A 297 0.18 7.76 12.64
CA GLY A 297 -1.27 7.89 12.69
C GLY A 297 -1.95 6.91 13.65
N GLU A 298 -1.31 5.77 13.94
CA GLU A 298 -1.80 4.81 14.92
C GLU A 298 -1.89 5.41 16.33
N LEU A 299 -0.96 6.32 16.69
CA LEU A 299 -1.02 7.02 17.98
C LEU A 299 -2.30 7.85 18.14
N GLN A 300 -2.79 8.46 17.07
CA GLN A 300 -4.05 9.23 17.12
C GLN A 300 -5.26 8.31 17.29
N VAL A 301 -5.26 7.17 16.57
CA VAL A 301 -6.34 6.18 16.68
C VAL A 301 -6.37 5.57 18.08
N ILE A 302 -5.20 5.22 18.63
CA ILE A 302 -5.07 4.71 20.01
C ILE A 302 -5.49 5.79 21.02
N GLY A 303 -5.10 7.06 20.79
CA GLY A 303 -5.48 8.19 21.63
C GLY A 303 -6.99 8.40 21.68
N HIS A 304 -7.67 8.30 20.54
CA HIS A 304 -9.12 8.33 20.43
C HIS A 304 -9.76 7.14 21.17
N ALA A 305 -9.26 5.92 20.92
CA ALA A 305 -9.74 4.72 21.59
C ALA A 305 -9.61 4.81 23.12
N ASN A 306 -8.56 5.48 23.61
CA ASN A 306 -8.33 5.69 25.03
C ASN A 306 -9.35 6.67 25.67
N GLN A 307 -9.98 7.53 24.87
CA GLN A 307 -11.07 8.41 25.33
C GLN A 307 -12.43 7.70 25.35
N SER A 308 -12.58 6.60 24.58
CA SER A 308 -13.79 5.79 24.49
C SER A 308 -13.52 4.31 24.80
N PRO A 309 -12.97 3.97 25.99
CA PRO A 309 -12.40 2.65 26.26
C PRO A 309 -13.40 1.48 26.21
N ASP A 310 -14.67 1.74 26.48
CA ASP A 310 -15.72 0.72 26.44
C ASP A 310 -16.00 0.24 25.00
N GLU A 311 -15.83 1.12 24.01
CA GLU A 311 -15.99 0.79 22.60
C GLU A 311 -14.82 -0.01 22.02
N PHE A 312 -13.66 0.06 22.68
CA PHE A 312 -12.40 -0.59 22.32
C PHE A 312 -11.89 -1.56 23.39
N ALA A 313 -12.82 -2.20 24.09
CA ALA A 313 -12.52 -3.25 25.05
C ALA A 313 -12.06 -4.56 24.37
N ASP A 314 -12.34 -4.71 23.08
CA ASP A 314 -11.98 -5.84 22.24
C ASP A 314 -10.83 -5.50 21.30
N ALA A 315 -9.81 -6.37 21.28
CA ALA A 315 -8.60 -6.17 20.49
C ALA A 315 -8.86 -6.19 18.97
N GLU A 316 -9.83 -6.97 18.48
CA GLU A 316 -10.14 -7.06 17.05
C GLU A 316 -10.73 -5.75 16.54
N THR A 317 -11.63 -5.12 17.31
CA THR A 317 -12.22 -3.81 17.03
C THR A 317 -11.13 -2.74 16.93
N LEU A 318 -10.21 -2.67 17.91
CA LEU A 318 -9.12 -1.71 17.88
C LEU A 318 -8.17 -1.95 16.70
N ASN A 319 -7.79 -3.20 16.45
CA ASN A 319 -6.94 -3.57 15.33
C ASN A 319 -7.57 -3.23 13.97
N ALA A 320 -8.89 -3.38 13.83
CA ALA A 320 -9.60 -3.02 12.60
C ALA A 320 -9.54 -1.50 12.35
N SER A 321 -9.90 -0.67 13.35
CA SER A 321 -9.84 0.79 13.23
C SER A 321 -8.41 1.29 12.96
N VAL A 322 -7.41 0.72 13.61
CA VAL A 322 -6.00 1.05 13.36
C VAL A 322 -5.60 0.70 11.92
N ARG A 323 -5.94 -0.49 11.43
CA ARG A 323 -5.61 -0.87 10.04
C ARG A 323 -6.22 0.07 9.02
N ASN A 324 -7.45 0.52 9.27
CA ASN A 324 -8.20 1.34 8.32
C ASN A 324 -7.76 2.81 8.34
N LEU A 325 -7.36 3.34 9.49
CA LEU A 325 -7.17 4.78 9.69
C LEU A 325 -5.72 5.23 9.77
N ARG A 326 -4.77 4.39 10.23
CA ARG A 326 -3.40 4.82 10.54
C ARG A 326 -2.68 5.53 9.40
N GLU A 327 -2.86 5.06 8.14
CA GLU A 327 -2.19 5.66 6.98
C GLU A 327 -2.78 7.04 6.66
N ALA A 328 -4.11 7.13 6.54
CA ALA A 328 -4.79 8.38 6.23
C ALA A 328 -4.58 9.44 7.33
N VAL A 329 -4.72 9.05 8.59
CA VAL A 329 -4.47 9.92 9.74
C VAL A 329 -3.01 10.36 9.83
N GLY A 330 -2.08 9.43 9.60
CA GLY A 330 -0.65 9.72 9.63
C GLY A 330 -0.20 10.68 8.52
N MET A 331 -0.64 10.45 7.29
CA MET A 331 -0.37 11.35 6.16
C MET A 331 -0.93 12.75 6.43
N TRP A 332 -2.14 12.83 6.91
CA TRP A 332 -2.79 14.09 7.21
C TRP A 332 -2.09 14.83 8.36
N LEU A 333 -1.75 14.14 9.46
CA LEU A 333 -0.99 14.68 10.59
C LEU A 333 0.34 15.30 10.14
N LEU A 334 1.16 14.53 9.41
CA LEU A 334 2.48 14.96 8.97
C LEU A 334 2.38 16.14 7.98
N SER A 335 1.39 16.13 7.08
CA SER A 335 1.12 17.24 6.18
C SER A 335 0.73 18.51 6.95
N ALA A 336 -0.22 18.41 7.89
CA ALA A 336 -0.66 19.53 8.73
C ALA A 336 0.46 20.11 9.61
N TRP A 337 1.42 19.27 10.01
CA TRP A 337 2.57 19.66 10.81
C TRP A 337 3.80 20.11 9.97
N GLY A 338 3.64 20.21 8.65
CA GLY A 338 4.64 20.72 7.74
C GLY A 338 5.86 19.82 7.57
N PHE A 339 5.66 18.48 7.63
CA PHE A 339 6.73 17.53 7.35
C PHE A 339 7.06 17.48 5.85
N ASN A 340 8.29 17.06 5.54
CA ASN A 340 8.73 16.86 4.18
C ASN A 340 7.99 15.69 3.49
N GLU A 341 7.82 15.80 2.17
CA GLU A 341 7.13 14.82 1.32
C GLU A 341 7.58 13.36 1.56
N ASN A 342 8.89 13.13 1.80
CA ASN A 342 9.40 11.78 2.04
C ASN A 342 8.82 11.12 3.30
N PHE A 343 8.46 11.90 4.32
CA PHE A 343 7.78 11.37 5.51
C PHE A 343 6.34 10.98 5.17
N ILE A 344 5.64 11.85 4.44
CA ILE A 344 4.23 11.65 4.05
C ILE A 344 4.11 10.45 3.11
N GLU A 345 4.99 10.37 2.09
CA GLU A 345 5.06 9.22 1.17
C GLU A 345 5.35 7.91 1.89
N ALA A 346 6.30 7.92 2.83
CA ALA A 346 6.65 6.73 3.57
C ALA A 346 5.50 6.18 4.42
N VAL A 347 4.71 7.06 5.06
CA VAL A 347 3.51 6.67 5.82
C VAL A 347 2.42 6.13 4.89
N GLY A 348 2.13 6.84 3.79
CA GLY A 348 1.08 6.46 2.85
C GLY A 348 1.35 5.17 2.06
N SER A 349 2.60 4.75 1.97
CA SER A 349 3.02 3.53 1.24
C SER A 349 3.65 2.46 2.14
N ALA A 350 3.60 2.63 3.45
CA ALA A 350 4.28 1.78 4.43
C ALA A 350 3.98 0.29 4.26
N ARG A 351 2.74 -0.08 3.91
CA ARG A 351 2.29 -1.45 3.71
C ARG A 351 1.82 -1.76 2.29
N ASP A 352 2.15 -0.91 1.32
CA ASP A 352 1.98 -1.24 -0.10
C ASP A 352 3.11 -2.17 -0.56
N PHE A 353 3.06 -3.42 -0.11
CA PHE A 353 4.05 -4.45 -0.44
C PHE A 353 4.12 -4.78 -1.93
N TYR A 354 3.07 -4.47 -2.68
CA TYR A 354 2.98 -4.72 -4.13
C TYR A 354 3.33 -3.49 -4.97
N ARG A 355 3.73 -2.39 -4.35
CA ARG A 355 4.11 -1.18 -5.05
C ARG A 355 5.18 -1.47 -6.11
N ASN A 356 4.89 -1.04 -7.34
CA ASN A 356 5.85 -1.08 -8.43
C ASN A 356 6.56 0.28 -8.51
N HIS A 357 7.66 0.40 -7.79
CA HIS A 357 8.51 1.60 -7.83
C HIS A 357 9.65 1.39 -8.81
N THR A 358 9.63 2.13 -9.93
CA THR A 358 10.71 2.20 -10.92
C THR A 358 11.59 3.40 -10.60
N GLY A 359 12.88 3.22 -10.42
CA GLY A 359 13.84 4.28 -10.09
C GLY A 359 14.71 3.92 -8.89
N ASP A 360 15.34 4.92 -8.30
CA ASP A 360 16.23 4.75 -7.15
C ASP A 360 15.47 4.29 -5.89
N ILE A 361 16.19 3.70 -4.96
CA ILE A 361 15.63 3.29 -3.64
C ILE A 361 15.28 4.56 -2.86
N THR A 362 14.04 4.63 -2.34
CA THR A 362 13.55 5.76 -1.54
C THR A 362 13.44 5.40 -0.07
N TYR A 363 13.22 6.40 0.80
CA TYR A 363 12.91 6.16 2.22
C TYR A 363 11.63 5.33 2.41
N ALA A 364 10.64 5.54 1.55
CA ALA A 364 9.42 4.75 1.56
C ALA A 364 9.67 3.26 1.25
N ASP A 365 10.61 2.97 0.35
CA ASP A 365 11.05 1.58 0.09
C ASP A 365 11.69 0.95 1.33
N LEU A 366 12.51 1.71 2.07
CA LEU A 366 13.14 1.22 3.30
C LEU A 366 12.10 0.92 4.39
N VAL A 367 11.08 1.78 4.55
CA VAL A 367 9.99 1.57 5.51
C VAL A 367 9.17 0.33 5.14
N THR A 368 8.76 0.20 3.89
CA THR A 368 8.02 -0.98 3.42
C THR A 368 8.81 -2.26 3.64
N ALA A 369 10.12 -2.24 3.37
CA ALA A 369 11.01 -3.39 3.59
C ALA A 369 11.19 -3.72 5.08
N ALA A 370 11.31 -2.70 5.93
CA ALA A 370 11.45 -2.88 7.38
C ALA A 370 10.18 -3.51 7.98
N LEU A 371 9.00 -3.03 7.60
CA LEU A 371 7.72 -3.60 8.03
C LEU A 371 7.54 -5.03 7.50
N LEU A 372 7.88 -5.29 6.24
CA LEU A 372 7.85 -6.64 5.68
C LEU A 372 8.75 -7.59 6.47
N THR A 373 9.95 -7.14 6.86
CA THR A 373 10.89 -7.92 7.68
C THR A 373 10.30 -8.24 9.06
N ILE A 374 9.72 -7.24 9.73
CA ILE A 374 9.12 -7.42 11.07
C ILE A 374 7.91 -8.36 11.00
N GLU A 375 7.03 -8.12 10.05
CA GLU A 375 5.78 -8.87 9.92
C GLU A 375 6.00 -10.31 9.47
N SER A 376 7.09 -10.60 8.72
CA SER A 376 7.46 -11.98 8.34
C SER A 376 7.89 -12.86 9.52
N GLU A 377 8.31 -12.27 10.64
CA GLU A 377 8.76 -12.99 11.83
C GLU A 377 7.66 -13.12 12.91
N LEU A 378 6.45 -12.61 12.64
CA LEU A 378 5.32 -12.81 13.53
C LEU A 378 4.80 -14.26 13.46
N PRO A 379 4.26 -14.81 14.57
CA PRO A 379 3.73 -16.18 14.60
C PRO A 379 2.65 -16.44 13.55
N GLU A 380 2.62 -17.65 13.00
CA GLU A 380 1.55 -18.08 12.10
C GLU A 380 0.17 -17.94 12.79
N GLY A 381 -0.67 -17.09 12.26
CA GLY A 381 -2.03 -16.81 12.78
C GLY A 381 -2.33 -15.33 12.98
N GLU A 382 -1.34 -14.49 13.20
CA GLU A 382 -1.54 -13.05 13.37
C GLU A 382 -1.56 -12.27 12.04
N ASN A 383 -0.98 -12.81 10.93
CA ASN A 383 -0.90 -12.13 9.63
C ASN A 383 -1.04 -13.08 8.43
N LYS A 384 -2.28 -13.38 8.06
CA LYS A 384 -2.57 -14.15 6.82
C LYS A 384 -2.42 -13.35 5.51
N SER A 385 -2.07 -12.07 5.55
CA SER A 385 -2.05 -11.17 4.38
C SER A 385 -0.67 -10.73 3.93
N ILE A 386 0.42 -11.22 4.55
CA ILE A 386 1.77 -10.85 4.13
C ILE A 386 2.16 -11.66 2.89
N PRO A 387 2.52 -10.99 1.79
CA PRO A 387 2.99 -11.70 0.61
C PRO A 387 4.35 -12.35 0.84
N SER A 388 4.58 -13.49 0.18
CA SER A 388 5.91 -14.09 0.19
C SER A 388 6.94 -13.15 -0.42
N VAL A 389 8.00 -12.88 0.31
CA VAL A 389 9.13 -12.00 -0.07
C VAL A 389 9.66 -12.32 -1.47
N VAL A 390 9.67 -13.60 -1.86
CA VAL A 390 10.18 -14.08 -3.16
C VAL A 390 9.36 -13.56 -4.35
N ASN A 391 8.07 -13.26 -4.14
CA ASN A 391 7.15 -12.84 -5.20
C ASN A 391 7.06 -11.32 -5.37
N LEU A 392 7.77 -10.54 -4.56
CA LEU A 392 7.72 -9.09 -4.58
C LEU A 392 8.84 -8.48 -5.44
N LEU A 393 8.60 -7.29 -5.99
CA LEU A 393 9.60 -6.54 -6.74
C LEU A 393 10.58 -5.81 -5.81
N LEU A 394 10.11 -5.30 -4.69
CA LEU A 394 10.92 -4.55 -3.73
C LEU A 394 12.14 -5.33 -3.22
N PRO A 395 12.06 -6.61 -2.79
CA PRO A 395 13.24 -7.37 -2.38
C PRO A 395 14.31 -7.48 -3.46
N ARG A 396 13.91 -7.65 -4.72
CA ARG A 396 14.86 -7.72 -5.85
C ARG A 396 15.58 -6.40 -6.08
N LYS A 397 14.86 -5.28 -5.92
CA LYS A 397 15.42 -3.94 -6.01
C LYS A 397 16.44 -3.69 -4.90
N LEU A 398 16.11 -4.05 -3.67
CA LEU A 398 16.97 -3.88 -2.49
C LEU A 398 18.19 -4.80 -2.50
N GLN A 399 18.07 -5.99 -3.06
CA GLN A 399 19.19 -6.94 -3.22
C GLN A 399 20.31 -6.34 -4.07
N GLN A 400 20.00 -5.49 -5.06
CA GLN A 400 21.01 -4.79 -5.87
C GLN A 400 21.85 -3.80 -5.04
N ALA A 401 21.30 -3.29 -3.95
CA ALA A 401 22.01 -2.44 -2.99
C ALA A 401 22.65 -3.23 -1.84
N GLY A 402 22.63 -4.56 -1.87
CA GLY A 402 23.20 -5.42 -0.84
C GLY A 402 22.26 -5.72 0.33
N ILE A 403 20.99 -5.33 0.25
CA ILE A 403 19.97 -5.59 1.29
C ILE A 403 19.22 -6.88 0.95
N ASP A 404 19.44 -7.93 1.73
CA ASP A 404 18.82 -9.25 1.54
C ASP A 404 17.68 -9.48 2.54
N LEU A 405 16.44 -9.34 2.07
CA LEU A 405 15.23 -9.57 2.88
C LEU A 405 14.90 -11.07 3.10
N GLN A 406 15.65 -11.99 2.49
CA GLN A 406 15.45 -13.43 2.72
C GLN A 406 16.06 -13.92 4.04
N ASN A 407 16.86 -13.07 4.69
CA ASN A 407 17.43 -13.36 6.01
C ASN A 407 16.99 -12.32 7.06
N PRO A 408 15.69 -12.33 7.47
CA PRO A 408 15.15 -11.35 8.39
C PRO A 408 15.86 -11.37 9.76
N GLN A 409 16.30 -12.53 10.24
CA GLN A 409 16.96 -12.65 11.52
C GLN A 409 18.30 -11.90 11.57
N ALA A 410 19.09 -11.93 10.50
CA ALA A 410 20.33 -11.16 10.42
C ALA A 410 20.06 -9.65 10.44
N ILE A 411 18.99 -9.20 9.78
CA ILE A 411 18.55 -7.79 9.78
C ILE A 411 18.14 -7.38 11.21
N LEU A 412 17.33 -8.19 11.87
CA LEU A 412 16.88 -7.94 13.25
C LEU A 412 18.04 -7.89 14.24
N GLN A 413 19.06 -8.72 14.05
CA GLN A 413 20.26 -8.71 14.87
C GLN A 413 21.08 -7.42 14.71
N GLN A 414 21.23 -6.93 13.47
CA GLN A 414 21.86 -5.64 13.20
C GLN A 414 21.04 -4.47 13.77
N ALA A 415 19.71 -4.51 13.63
CA ALA A 415 18.83 -3.51 14.22
C ALA A 415 18.90 -3.49 15.74
N ALA A 416 18.98 -4.66 16.40
CA ALA A 416 19.16 -4.76 17.85
C ALA A 416 20.46 -4.08 18.32
N SER A 417 21.54 -4.18 17.55
CA SER A 417 22.79 -3.47 17.86
C SER A 417 22.63 -1.95 17.79
N GLU A 418 21.90 -1.42 16.83
CA GLU A 418 21.60 0.02 16.74
C GLU A 418 20.73 0.51 17.92
N LEU A 419 19.84 -0.35 18.43
CA LEU A 419 19.01 -0.04 19.60
C LEU A 419 19.78 -0.07 20.91
N GLN A 420 20.88 -0.83 20.99
CA GLN A 420 21.72 -0.90 22.18
C GLN A 420 22.30 0.48 22.54
N ASP A 421 22.73 1.25 21.56
CA ASP A 421 23.29 2.59 21.78
C ASP A 421 22.24 3.51 22.42
N LEU A 422 20.99 3.44 21.95
CA LEU A 422 19.86 4.17 22.53
C LEU A 422 19.55 3.70 23.95
N GLN A 423 19.53 2.39 24.19
CA GLN A 423 19.30 1.82 25.51
C GLN A 423 20.40 2.23 26.51
N ASN A 424 21.66 2.22 26.07
CA ASN A 424 22.79 2.65 26.91
C ASN A 424 22.70 4.14 27.29
N LEU A 425 22.17 5.00 26.42
CA LEU A 425 21.93 6.40 26.72
C LEU A 425 20.80 6.59 27.75
N LEU A 426 19.77 5.74 27.71
CA LEU A 426 18.59 5.85 28.55
C LEU A 426 18.66 5.05 29.88
N GLN A 427 19.74 4.33 30.12
CA GLN A 427 20.02 3.64 31.41
C GLN A 427 20.55 4.63 32.41
#